data_b2985b95a4b22be8562960c26a5300bf
#
_entry.id   b2985b95a4b22be8562960c26a5300bf
#
_cell.length_a   1.000
_cell.length_b   1.000
_cell.length_c   1.000
_cell.angle_alpha   90.00
_cell.angle_beta   90.00
_cell.angle_gamma   90.00
#
_symmetry.space_group_name_H-M   'P 1'
#
loop_
_entity.id
_entity.type
_entity.pdbx_description
1 polymer ?
#
loop_
_entity_poly.entity_id
_entity_poly.type
_entity_poly.pdbx_seq_one_letter_code
_entity_poly.pdbx_strand_id
1 'polypeptide(L)'
;MSATDDGAGSAVRIALESPAQPDVLALIDELDAYQKPLYPPESHHGIDLAALQRPEVLFAVLRNDEGAAVGCGALVLGDDGSGELKRMYLRPPWRGGGRAQALLARLEAEAAARGCAVVRLETGIHQHEALAFYARAGYRRRGPF
;
A
#
# COMPACT_ATOMS: atom_id res chain seq x y z
N MET A 1 -21.83 10.27 -13.34
CA MET A 1 -21.52 9.75 -12.94
C MET A 1 -21.61 9.32 -12.67
N SER A 2 -21.87 9.19 -12.61
CA SER A 2 -21.74 8.64 -12.22
C SER A 2 -21.68 7.97 -11.89
N ALA A 3 -21.87 7.91 -11.75
CA ALA A 3 -21.59 7.25 -11.31
C ALA A 3 -21.58 6.47 -11.10
N THR A 4 -21.74 6.41 -11.14
CA THR A 4 -21.60 5.78 -10.86
C THR A 4 -21.41 4.93 -10.54
N ASP A 5 -21.46 4.69 -10.50
CA ASP A 5 -21.18 4.00 -10.13
C ASP A 5 -21.26 3.04 -9.75
N ASP A 6 -20.94 2.51 -9.96
CA ASP A 6 -21.26 1.58 -9.64
C ASP A 6 -21.22 1.04 -8.56
N GLY A 7 -21.77 1.14 -8.38
CA GLY A 7 -22.22 0.81 -7.19
C GLY A 7 -21.39 0.26 -6.29
N ALA A 8 -21.74 -0.66 -5.79
CA ALA A 8 -21.02 -1.41 -4.88
C ALA A 8 -19.91 -0.63 -4.25
N GLY A 9 -20.23 0.37 -3.56
CA GLY A 9 -19.25 1.11 -2.82
C GLY A 9 -18.12 1.63 -3.67
N SER A 10 -18.44 2.07 -4.84
CA SER A 10 -17.45 2.60 -5.75
C SER A 10 -16.79 3.87 -5.21
N ALA A 11 -17.45 4.63 -4.36
CA ALA A 11 -16.89 5.85 -3.83
C ALA A 11 -15.88 5.52 -2.72
N VAL A 12 -14.66 6.01 -2.90
CA VAL A 12 -13.60 5.78 -1.91
C VAL A 12 -12.86 7.09 -1.66
N ARG A 13 -12.23 7.18 -0.48
CA ARG A 13 -11.37 8.30 -0.13
C ARG A 13 -10.01 7.77 0.26
N ILE A 14 -8.99 8.54 -0.07
CA ILE A 14 -7.62 8.21 0.31
C ILE A 14 -7.06 9.38 1.09
N ALA A 15 -6.48 9.13 2.24
CA ALA A 15 -5.86 10.16 3.05
C ALA A 15 -4.68 9.57 3.80
N LEU A 16 -3.72 10.43 4.14
CA LEU A 16 -2.66 10.04 5.05
C LEU A 16 -3.24 10.01 6.45
N GLU A 17 -3.06 8.89 7.15
CA GLU A 17 -3.61 8.69 8.47
C GLU A 17 -2.65 7.88 9.33
N SER A 18 -2.83 7.94 10.63
CA SER A 18 -2.06 7.09 11.53
C SER A 18 -2.47 5.63 11.35
N PRO A 19 -1.51 4.69 11.34
CA PRO A 19 -1.85 3.27 11.32
C PRO A 19 -2.37 2.75 12.66
N ALA A 20 -2.25 3.55 13.74
CA ALA A 20 -2.66 3.12 15.09
C ALA A 20 -4.15 3.32 15.28
N GLN A 21 -4.95 2.62 14.47
CA GLN A 21 -6.41 2.63 14.54
C GLN A 21 -6.89 1.20 14.43
N PRO A 22 -7.92 0.80 15.18
CA PRO A 22 -8.33 -0.62 15.17
C PRO A 22 -8.66 -1.18 13.80
N ASP A 23 -9.36 -0.42 12.95
CA ASP A 23 -9.72 -0.90 11.62
C ASP A 23 -8.50 -0.98 10.69
N VAL A 24 -7.54 -0.10 10.85
CA VAL A 24 -6.30 -0.13 10.07
C VAL A 24 -5.41 -1.27 10.53
N LEU A 25 -5.33 -1.51 11.84
CA LEU A 25 -4.56 -2.65 12.37
C LEU A 25 -5.13 -3.97 11.86
N ALA A 26 -6.45 -4.05 11.69
CA ALA A 26 -7.07 -5.23 11.11
C ALA A 26 -6.61 -5.47 9.67
N LEU A 27 -6.45 -4.41 8.88
CA LEU A 27 -5.92 -4.54 7.52
C LEU A 27 -4.49 -5.07 7.52
N ILE A 28 -3.66 -4.56 8.42
CA ILE A 28 -2.27 -5.01 8.52
C ILE A 28 -2.20 -6.47 8.91
N ASP A 29 -3.06 -6.88 9.86
CA ASP A 29 -3.12 -8.28 10.26
C ASP A 29 -3.56 -9.18 9.11
N GLU A 30 -4.52 -8.73 8.30
CA GLU A 30 -4.98 -9.49 7.14
C GLU A 30 -3.86 -9.67 6.13
N LEU A 31 -3.09 -8.62 5.89
CA LEU A 31 -1.96 -8.69 4.97
C LEU A 31 -0.90 -9.66 5.47
N ASP A 32 -0.56 -9.57 6.75
CA ASP A 32 0.44 -10.46 7.33
C ASP A 32 -0.02 -11.93 7.25
N ALA A 33 -1.30 -12.18 7.53
CA ALA A 33 -1.83 -13.53 7.45
C ALA A 33 -1.79 -14.08 6.03
N TYR A 34 -2.01 -13.23 5.03
CA TYR A 34 -1.92 -13.62 3.63
C TYR A 34 -0.47 -13.98 3.24
N GLN A 35 0.49 -13.19 3.71
CA GLN A 35 1.89 -13.37 3.30
C GLN A 35 2.60 -14.52 4.01
N LYS A 36 2.26 -14.79 5.27
CA LYS A 36 2.96 -15.80 6.06
C LYS A 36 3.00 -17.19 5.41
N PRO A 37 1.90 -17.71 4.86
CA PRO A 37 1.97 -19.04 4.23
C PRO A 37 2.73 -19.08 2.92
N LEU A 38 3.03 -17.94 2.31
CA LEU A 38 3.75 -17.89 1.03
C LEU A 38 5.26 -17.92 1.22
N TYR A 39 5.77 -17.49 2.37
CA TYR A 39 7.20 -17.30 2.58
C TYR A 39 7.59 -17.75 3.99
N PRO A 40 8.84 -18.22 4.18
CA PRO A 40 9.32 -18.57 5.51
C PRO A 40 9.44 -17.32 6.39
N PRO A 41 9.42 -17.47 7.71
CA PRO A 41 9.45 -16.31 8.61
C PRO A 41 10.60 -15.34 8.36
N GLU A 42 11.77 -15.86 7.99
CA GLU A 42 12.93 -14.99 7.74
C GLU A 42 12.77 -14.13 6.50
N SER A 43 11.77 -14.41 5.67
CA SER A 43 11.48 -13.60 4.49
C SER A 43 10.41 -12.54 4.73
N HIS A 44 9.91 -12.43 5.96
CA HIS A 44 8.88 -11.46 6.30
C HIS A 44 9.54 -10.14 6.68
N HIS A 45 9.75 -9.28 5.70
CA HIS A 45 10.47 -8.02 5.87
C HIS A 45 9.52 -6.86 6.15
N GLY A 46 8.57 -7.07 7.07
CA GLY A 46 7.67 -6.01 7.49
C GLY A 46 8.30 -5.10 8.52
N ILE A 47 7.68 -3.96 8.77
CA ILE A 47 8.04 -3.09 9.87
C ILE A 47 6.89 -3.07 10.87
N ASP A 48 7.23 -2.95 12.15
CA ASP A 48 6.23 -2.99 13.21
C ASP A 48 5.45 -1.67 13.29
N LEU A 49 4.43 -1.65 14.12
CA LEU A 49 3.56 -0.47 14.23
C LEU A 49 4.32 0.78 14.66
N ALA A 50 5.24 0.65 15.60
CA ALA A 50 6.01 1.80 16.06
C ALA A 50 6.81 2.42 14.91
N ALA A 51 7.43 1.57 14.09
CA ALA A 51 8.19 2.05 12.93
C ALA A 51 7.28 2.71 11.90
N LEU A 52 6.06 2.19 11.72
CA LEU A 52 5.09 2.78 10.77
C LEU A 52 4.63 4.17 11.19
N GLN A 53 4.78 4.52 12.47
CA GLN A 53 4.36 5.81 12.98
C GLN A 53 5.46 6.87 12.95
N ARG A 54 6.65 6.53 12.47
CA ARG A 54 7.76 7.49 12.39
C ARG A 54 7.48 8.59 11.36
N PRO A 55 8.04 9.78 11.56
CA PRO A 55 7.78 10.90 10.65
C PRO A 55 8.18 10.65 9.19
N GLU A 56 9.17 9.79 8.94
CA GLU A 56 9.61 9.49 7.59
C GLU A 56 8.69 8.51 6.88
N VAL A 57 7.65 8.00 7.55
CA VAL A 57 6.71 7.05 6.94
C VAL A 57 5.44 7.77 6.53
N LEU A 58 5.11 7.66 5.25
CA LEU A 58 3.83 8.11 4.72
C LEU A 58 2.89 6.91 4.76
N PHE A 59 1.84 6.99 5.56
CA PHE A 59 0.87 5.91 5.66
C PHE A 59 -0.47 6.40 5.13
N ALA A 60 -0.98 5.73 4.10
CA ALA A 60 -2.23 6.11 3.47
C ALA A 60 -3.28 5.05 3.71
N VAL A 61 -4.51 5.49 3.91
CA VAL A 61 -5.66 4.61 4.14
C VAL A 61 -6.71 4.91 3.10
N LEU A 62 -7.26 3.85 2.51
CA LEU A 62 -8.36 3.95 1.57
C LEU A 62 -9.63 3.54 2.32
N ARG A 63 -10.61 4.44 2.34
CA ARG A 63 -11.88 4.21 3.04
C ARG A 63 -13.03 4.25 2.06
N ASN A 64 -14.04 3.42 2.32
CA ASN A 64 -15.27 3.46 1.54
C ASN A 64 -16.14 4.64 1.99
N ASP A 65 -17.30 4.80 1.36
CA ASP A 65 -18.18 5.92 1.66
C ASP A 65 -18.85 5.82 3.03
N GLU A 66 -18.74 4.66 3.69
CA GLU A 66 -19.20 4.48 5.06
C GLU A 66 -18.09 4.72 6.08
N GLY A 67 -16.90 5.06 5.62
CA GLY A 67 -15.78 5.34 6.49
C GLY A 67 -14.98 4.12 6.91
N ALA A 68 -15.29 2.94 6.39
CA ALA A 68 -14.56 1.73 6.75
C ALA A 68 -13.22 1.69 6.02
N ALA A 69 -12.16 1.30 6.72
CA ALA A 69 -10.86 1.11 6.11
C ALA A 69 -10.86 -0.18 5.30
N VAL A 70 -10.61 -0.08 3.99
CA VAL A 70 -10.65 -1.22 3.08
C VAL A 70 -9.35 -1.42 2.33
N GLY A 71 -8.38 -0.52 2.50
CA GLY A 71 -7.06 -0.64 1.90
C GLY A 71 -6.06 0.25 2.60
N CYS A 72 -4.79 -0.05 2.42
CA CYS A 72 -3.72 0.77 3.00
C CYS A 72 -2.43 0.60 2.21
N GLY A 73 -1.47 1.48 2.50
CA GLY A 73 -0.13 1.38 1.97
C GLY A 73 0.79 2.30 2.73
N ALA A 74 2.05 1.93 2.80
CA ALA A 74 3.08 2.73 3.46
C ALA A 74 4.23 2.98 2.52
N LEU A 75 4.83 4.17 2.63
CA LEU A 75 6.03 4.51 1.88
C LEU A 75 7.02 5.11 2.86
N VAL A 76 8.15 4.44 3.03
CA VAL A 76 9.19 4.85 3.97
C VAL A 76 10.20 5.69 3.22
N LEU A 77 10.32 6.95 3.61
CA LEU A 77 11.26 7.87 2.97
C LEU A 77 12.67 7.65 3.52
N GLY A 78 13.64 7.53 2.60
CA GLY A 78 15.04 7.52 2.96
C GLY A 78 15.64 8.92 2.91
N ASP A 79 16.83 9.05 3.45
CA ASP A 79 17.53 10.34 3.44
C ASP A 79 18.35 10.56 2.17
N ASP A 80 18.31 9.60 1.25
CA ASP A 80 19.07 9.66 0.00
C ASP A 80 18.19 9.98 -1.21
N GLY A 81 16.96 10.43 -0.99
CA GLY A 81 16.04 10.74 -2.09
C GLY A 81 15.27 9.53 -2.60
N SER A 82 15.39 8.39 -1.93
CA SER A 82 14.62 7.20 -2.29
C SER A 82 13.53 6.94 -1.26
N GLY A 83 12.58 6.10 -1.63
CA GLY A 83 11.55 5.63 -0.72
C GLY A 83 11.27 4.16 -0.98
N GLU A 84 10.73 3.50 0.00
CA GLU A 84 10.38 2.08 -0.14
C GLU A 84 8.90 1.88 0.19
N LEU A 85 8.20 1.26 -0.76
CA LEU A 85 6.79 0.96 -0.60
C LEU A 85 6.62 -0.33 0.20
N LYS A 86 5.74 -0.29 1.20
CA LYS A 86 5.47 -1.42 2.07
C LYS A 86 3.99 -1.47 2.40
N ARG A 87 3.53 -2.64 2.79
CA ARG A 87 2.18 -2.81 3.36
C ARG A 87 1.04 -2.39 2.43
N MET A 88 1.26 -2.51 1.10
CA MET A 88 0.18 -2.27 0.15
C MET A 88 -0.80 -3.42 0.21
N TYR A 89 -2.06 -3.10 0.52
CA TYR A 89 -3.08 -4.11 0.68
C TYR A 89 -4.46 -3.52 0.44
N LEU A 90 -5.26 -4.24 -0.33
CA LEU A 90 -6.70 -3.96 -0.44
C LEU A 90 -7.45 -5.24 -0.13
N ARG A 91 -8.53 -5.11 0.62
CA ARG A 91 -9.42 -6.25 0.84
C ARG A 91 -9.95 -6.74 -0.50
N PRO A 92 -10.13 -8.07 -0.66
CA PRO A 92 -10.46 -8.64 -1.98
C PRO A 92 -11.64 -7.97 -2.70
N PRO A 93 -12.77 -7.65 -2.04
CA PRO A 93 -13.88 -7.03 -2.76
C PRO A 93 -13.55 -5.64 -3.33
N TRP A 94 -12.48 -5.01 -2.83
CA TRP A 94 -12.11 -3.65 -3.22
C TRP A 94 -10.98 -3.60 -4.24
N ARG A 95 -10.52 -4.76 -4.69
CA ARG A 95 -9.47 -4.84 -5.70
C ARG A 95 -10.05 -4.58 -7.08
N GLY A 96 -9.21 -4.05 -7.98
CA GLY A 96 -9.65 -3.67 -9.31
C GLY A 96 -10.23 -2.27 -9.31
N GLY A 97 -10.77 -1.88 -10.46
CA GLY A 97 -11.42 -0.58 -10.60
C GLY A 97 -10.50 0.62 -10.45
N GLY A 98 -9.20 0.40 -10.47
CA GLY A 98 -8.22 1.49 -10.34
C GLY A 98 -7.96 1.94 -8.91
N ARG A 99 -8.52 1.29 -7.92
CA ARG A 99 -8.37 1.71 -6.52
C ARG A 99 -6.95 1.53 -6.02
N ALA A 100 -6.31 0.42 -6.33
CA ALA A 100 -4.92 0.20 -5.94
C ALA A 100 -4.00 1.20 -6.63
N GLN A 101 -4.26 1.48 -7.91
CA GLN A 101 -3.48 2.49 -8.63
C GLN A 101 -3.64 3.88 -8.01
N ALA A 102 -4.85 4.23 -7.58
CA ALA A 102 -5.09 5.53 -6.95
C ALA A 102 -4.35 5.62 -5.63
N LEU A 103 -4.34 4.55 -4.85
CA LEU A 103 -3.62 4.52 -3.58
C LEU A 103 -2.12 4.68 -3.81
N LEU A 104 -1.57 3.94 -4.76
CA LEU A 104 -0.16 4.02 -5.11
C LEU A 104 0.20 5.42 -5.60
N ALA A 105 -0.63 5.98 -6.49
CA ALA A 105 -0.38 7.32 -7.04
C ALA A 105 -0.38 8.37 -5.94
N ARG A 106 -1.26 8.25 -4.95
CA ARG A 106 -1.29 9.20 -3.83
C ARG A 106 -0.01 9.13 -3.02
N LEU A 107 0.47 7.91 -2.74
CA LEU A 107 1.72 7.74 -1.99
C LEU A 107 2.90 8.28 -2.78
N GLU A 108 2.94 8.02 -4.09
CA GLU A 108 4.02 8.51 -4.94
C GLU A 108 4.02 10.04 -5.01
N ALA A 109 2.86 10.65 -5.12
CA ALA A 109 2.76 12.10 -5.18
C ALA A 109 3.19 12.75 -3.87
N GLU A 110 2.77 12.17 -2.74
CA GLU A 110 3.19 12.70 -1.44
C GLU A 110 4.70 12.55 -1.24
N ALA A 111 5.27 11.44 -1.70
CA ALA A 111 6.71 11.22 -1.60
C ALA A 111 7.47 12.21 -2.47
N ALA A 112 6.99 12.42 -3.71
CA ALA A 112 7.63 13.37 -4.61
C ALA A 112 7.62 14.79 -4.03
N ALA A 113 6.52 15.17 -3.38
CA ALA A 113 6.43 16.48 -2.74
C ALA A 113 7.45 16.64 -1.61
N ARG A 114 7.97 15.53 -1.10
CA ARG A 114 8.97 15.55 -0.04
C ARG A 114 10.38 15.23 -0.55
N GLY A 115 10.59 15.33 -1.87
CA GLY A 115 11.91 15.19 -2.46
C GLY A 115 12.29 13.76 -2.83
N CYS A 116 11.37 12.83 -2.80
CA CYS A 116 11.65 11.45 -3.17
C CYS A 116 11.68 11.32 -4.69
N ALA A 117 12.80 10.85 -5.23
CA ALA A 117 12.99 10.72 -6.66
C ALA A 117 12.81 9.29 -7.16
N VAL A 118 12.99 8.31 -6.29
CA VAL A 118 12.95 6.89 -6.67
C VAL A 118 12.16 6.13 -5.62
N VAL A 119 11.19 5.34 -6.07
CA VAL A 119 10.43 4.46 -5.18
C VAL A 119 10.77 3.02 -5.52
N ARG A 120 11.09 2.26 -4.49
CA ARG A 120 11.43 0.85 -4.60
C ARG A 120 10.42 0.02 -3.83
N LEU A 121 10.33 -1.24 -4.18
CA LEU A 121 9.51 -2.17 -3.42
C LEU A 121 10.05 -3.58 -3.58
N GLU A 122 9.70 -4.42 -2.61
CA GLU A 122 10.00 -5.85 -2.65
C GLU A 122 8.69 -6.60 -2.74
N THR A 123 8.62 -7.55 -3.68
CA THR A 123 7.49 -8.46 -3.74
C THR A 123 8.02 -9.83 -4.09
N GLY A 124 7.43 -10.87 -3.51
CA GLY A 124 7.90 -12.22 -3.71
C GLY A 124 7.49 -12.79 -5.07
N ILE A 125 8.25 -13.77 -5.51
CA ILE A 125 8.00 -14.42 -6.81
C ILE A 125 6.66 -15.15 -6.84
N HIS A 126 6.07 -15.44 -5.68
CA HIS A 126 4.78 -16.13 -5.60
C HIS A 126 3.59 -15.15 -5.62
N GLN A 127 3.85 -13.85 -5.65
CA GLN A 127 2.79 -12.85 -5.66
C GLN A 127 2.58 -12.33 -7.08
N HIS A 128 2.05 -13.21 -7.93
CA HIS A 128 1.94 -12.92 -9.36
C HIS A 128 1.07 -11.70 -9.66
N GLU A 129 -0.03 -11.53 -8.94
CA GLU A 129 -0.90 -10.37 -9.16
C GLU A 129 -0.19 -9.08 -8.81
N ALA A 130 0.60 -9.09 -7.74
CA ALA A 130 1.37 -7.91 -7.34
C ALA A 130 2.42 -7.58 -8.40
N LEU A 131 3.14 -8.60 -8.88
CA LEU A 131 4.14 -8.39 -9.92
C LEU A 131 3.52 -7.74 -11.16
N ALA A 132 2.37 -8.24 -11.60
CA ALA A 132 1.70 -7.70 -12.78
C ALA A 132 1.22 -6.28 -12.51
N PHE A 133 0.68 -6.01 -11.33
CA PHE A 133 0.19 -4.69 -10.97
C PHE A 133 1.32 -3.65 -11.02
N TYR A 134 2.45 -3.96 -10.39
CA TYR A 134 3.55 -3.00 -10.34
C TYR A 134 4.21 -2.81 -11.71
N ALA A 135 4.27 -3.86 -12.52
CA ALA A 135 4.79 -3.73 -13.88
C ALA A 135 3.92 -2.76 -14.69
N ARG A 136 2.59 -2.87 -14.57
CA ARG A 136 1.67 -1.95 -15.27
C ARG A 136 1.80 -0.52 -14.76
N ALA A 137 2.19 -0.36 -13.50
CA ALA A 137 2.38 0.97 -12.91
C ALA A 137 3.74 1.58 -13.25
N GLY A 138 4.55 0.88 -14.04
CA GLY A 138 5.83 1.42 -14.49
C GLY A 138 7.04 0.95 -13.69
N TYR A 139 6.85 0.08 -12.73
CA TYR A 139 7.96 -0.46 -11.94
C TYR A 139 8.69 -1.53 -12.74
N ARG A 140 10.00 -1.56 -12.60
CA ARG A 140 10.83 -2.54 -13.30
C ARG A 140 11.53 -3.44 -12.29
N ARG A 141 11.69 -4.70 -12.67
CA ARG A 141 12.40 -5.67 -11.84
C ARG A 141 13.86 -5.31 -11.74
N ARG A 142 14.43 -5.59 -10.57
CA ARG A 142 15.85 -5.44 -10.36
C ARG A 142 16.28 -6.44 -9.28
N GLY A 143 17.58 -6.59 -9.11
CA GLY A 143 18.12 -7.39 -8.04
C GLY A 143 17.86 -6.78 -6.68
N PRO A 144 18.22 -7.49 -5.61
CA PRO A 144 18.04 -6.99 -4.24
C PRO A 144 18.72 -5.63 -4.05
N PHE A 145 18.11 -4.82 -3.18
CA PHE A 145 18.69 -3.50 -2.89
C PHE A 145 18.81 -3.27 -1.40
#